data_4255ba7ed7787f2cf630b203a97f5b20
#
_entry.id   4255ba7ed7787f2cf630b203a97f5b20
#
_cell.length_a   1.000
_cell.length_b   1.000
_cell.length_c   1.000
_cell.angle_alpha   90.00
_cell.angle_beta   90.00
_cell.angle_gamma   90.00
#
_symmetry.space_group_name_H-M   'P 1'
#
loop_
_entity.id
_entity.type
_entity.pdbx_description
1 polymer ?
#
loop_
_entity_poly.entity_id
_entity_poly.type
_entity_poly.pdbx_seq_one_letter_code
_entity_poly.pdbx_strand_id
1 'polypeptide(L)'
;MARLVPAHGQLWTPNMPRKSAQARMMKKAIGYLGRYASSRHKLGQILQRFADRKLTGYDADEIAAAIQQTIDQCSQLGYLNDRQFAVTLAHGHRRQGRSQVMIRQRLRQHALSDDIIIHALAEADENSANGELQAAIRFAQRRRLGPFARRHSAHNQLNDHYERKKRDLGAMARAGFSMVISRRVLDHDNPDTINDLLCRA
;
A
#
# COMPACT_ATOMS: atom_id res chain seq x y z
N MET A 1 28.60 4.44 -78.09
CA MET A 1 29.12 4.45 -76.72
C MET A 1 27.96 4.61 -75.77
N ALA A 2 27.50 3.54 -75.18
CA ALA A 2 26.39 3.54 -74.24
C ALA A 2 26.96 3.55 -72.81
N ARG A 3 26.60 4.61 -72.02
CA ARG A 3 26.94 4.68 -70.62
C ARG A 3 25.97 3.86 -69.82
N LEU A 4 26.46 2.80 -69.17
CA LEU A 4 25.75 2.05 -68.14
C LEU A 4 25.64 2.93 -66.89
N VAL A 5 24.37 3.16 -66.48
CA VAL A 5 24.04 3.75 -65.19
C VAL A 5 24.05 2.63 -64.16
N PRO A 6 24.77 2.71 -63.03
CA PRO A 6 24.71 1.67 -62.02
C PRO A 6 23.38 1.76 -61.27
N ALA A 7 22.69 0.61 -61.13
CA ALA A 7 21.47 0.42 -60.38
C ALA A 7 21.67 0.86 -58.92
N HIS A 8 20.64 1.51 -58.37
CA HIS A 8 20.54 2.06 -57.04
C HIS A 8 20.95 1.05 -55.97
N GLY A 9 21.94 1.43 -55.19
CA GLY A 9 22.33 0.74 -53.98
C GLY A 9 21.17 0.64 -53.02
N GLN A 10 20.62 -0.56 -52.86
CA GLN A 10 19.80 -0.87 -51.71
C GLN A 10 20.70 -0.72 -50.48
N LEU A 11 20.49 0.34 -49.72
CA LEU A 11 21.09 0.51 -48.42
C LEU A 11 20.61 -0.67 -47.55
N TRP A 12 21.52 -1.64 -47.35
CA TRP A 12 21.31 -2.70 -46.38
C TRP A 12 21.22 -2.10 -45.00
N THR A 13 20.02 -1.82 -44.54
CA THR A 13 19.76 -1.50 -43.14
C THR A 13 19.79 -2.82 -42.38
N PRO A 14 20.73 -3.03 -41.46
CA PRO A 14 20.72 -4.23 -40.64
C PRO A 14 19.40 -4.25 -39.86
N ASN A 15 18.54 -5.21 -40.22
CA ASN A 15 17.35 -5.49 -39.46
C ASN A 15 17.78 -6.04 -38.09
N MET A 16 18.15 -5.16 -37.21
CA MET A 16 18.46 -5.51 -35.82
C MET A 16 17.20 -6.16 -35.24
N PRO A 17 17.29 -7.39 -34.75
CA PRO A 17 16.12 -8.09 -34.22
C PRO A 17 15.50 -7.24 -33.13
N ARG A 18 14.25 -6.85 -33.33
CA ARG A 18 13.49 -6.04 -32.38
C ARG A 18 13.41 -6.81 -31.04
N LYS A 19 13.89 -6.23 -29.95
CA LYS A 19 13.81 -6.87 -28.64
C LYS A 19 12.36 -7.22 -28.35
N SER A 20 12.10 -8.47 -27.95
CA SER A 20 10.75 -8.92 -27.63
C SER A 20 10.07 -8.02 -26.58
N ALA A 21 8.74 -7.91 -26.62
CA ALA A 21 7.97 -7.19 -25.63
C ALA A 21 8.32 -7.64 -24.22
N GLN A 22 8.43 -8.96 -24.01
CA GLN A 22 8.81 -9.56 -22.73
C GLN A 22 10.18 -9.09 -22.23
N ALA A 23 11.21 -9.06 -23.07
CA ALA A 23 12.54 -8.60 -22.64
C ALA A 23 12.55 -7.14 -22.20
N ARG A 24 11.76 -6.28 -22.87
CA ARG A 24 11.58 -4.88 -22.50
C ARG A 24 10.78 -4.72 -21.20
N MET A 25 9.74 -5.54 -21.00
CA MET A 25 8.95 -5.60 -19.77
C MET A 25 9.79 -6.07 -18.59
N MET A 26 10.58 -7.14 -18.75
CA MET A 26 11.46 -7.66 -17.71
C MET A 26 12.47 -6.62 -17.25
N LYS A 27 13.13 -5.92 -18.18
CA LYS A 27 14.05 -4.82 -17.82
C LYS A 27 13.34 -3.72 -17.02
N LYS A 28 12.08 -3.38 -17.40
CA LYS A 28 11.27 -2.40 -16.67
C LYS A 28 10.89 -2.90 -15.28
N ALA A 29 10.48 -4.16 -15.16
CA ALA A 29 10.10 -4.79 -13.90
C ALA A 29 11.26 -4.83 -12.90
N ILE A 30 12.43 -5.32 -13.31
CA ILE A 30 13.63 -5.39 -12.47
C ILE A 30 14.03 -4.00 -11.98
N GLY A 31 14.08 -3.01 -12.89
CA GLY A 31 14.43 -1.64 -12.52
C GLY A 31 13.42 -0.97 -11.58
N TYR A 32 12.16 -1.42 -11.56
CA TYR A 32 11.15 -0.96 -10.61
C TYR A 32 11.24 -1.70 -9.27
N LEU A 33 11.27 -3.02 -9.30
CA LEU A 33 11.31 -3.88 -8.11
C LEU A 33 12.60 -3.73 -7.30
N GLY A 34 13.71 -3.35 -7.93
CA GLY A 34 14.95 -3.02 -7.23
C GLY A 34 14.86 -1.75 -6.36
N ARG A 35 13.79 -0.95 -6.49
CA ARG A 35 13.59 0.27 -5.68
C ARG A 35 12.34 0.22 -4.81
N TYR A 36 11.33 -0.56 -5.21
CA TYR A 36 10.00 -0.54 -4.59
C TYR A 36 9.46 -1.95 -4.40
N ALA A 37 9.14 -2.31 -3.17
CA ALA A 37 8.31 -3.48 -2.91
C ALA A 37 6.93 -3.27 -3.54
N SER A 38 6.38 -4.29 -4.16
CA SER A 38 5.15 -4.18 -4.93
C SER A 38 4.33 -5.47 -4.90
N SER A 39 3.01 -5.34 -5.11
CA SER A 39 2.15 -6.49 -5.40
C SER A 39 2.19 -6.84 -6.90
N ARG A 40 1.81 -8.09 -7.23
CA ARG A 40 1.62 -8.55 -8.62
C ARG A 40 0.70 -7.59 -9.40
N HIS A 41 -0.44 -7.23 -8.81
CA HIS A 41 -1.39 -6.30 -9.41
C HIS A 41 -0.77 -4.92 -9.70
N LYS A 42 -0.03 -4.37 -8.75
CA LYS A 42 0.63 -3.06 -8.92
C LYS A 42 1.71 -3.09 -9.99
N LEU A 43 2.51 -4.14 -10.04
CA LEU A 43 3.49 -4.32 -11.11
C LEU A 43 2.80 -4.39 -12.47
N GLY A 44 1.71 -5.17 -12.60
CA GLY A 44 0.92 -5.24 -13.83
C GLY A 44 0.46 -3.87 -14.32
N GLN A 45 -0.07 -3.02 -13.44
CA GLN A 45 -0.45 -1.65 -13.79
C GLN A 45 0.74 -0.79 -14.28
N ILE A 46 1.93 -1.00 -13.72
CA ILE A 46 3.13 -0.27 -14.12
C ILE A 46 3.62 -0.72 -15.49
N LEU A 47 3.60 -2.04 -15.74
CA LEU A 47 3.98 -2.61 -17.02
C LEU A 47 2.99 -2.21 -18.12
N GLN A 48 1.69 -2.22 -17.83
CA GLN A 48 0.67 -1.73 -18.78
C GLN A 48 0.93 -0.28 -19.18
N ARG A 49 1.11 0.63 -18.21
CA ARG A 49 1.44 2.03 -18.50
C ARG A 49 2.76 2.21 -19.24
N PHE A 50 3.71 1.31 -19.05
CA PHE A 50 4.93 1.30 -19.83
C PHE A 50 4.68 0.86 -21.28
N ALA A 51 3.86 -0.18 -21.47
CA ALA A 51 3.47 -0.65 -22.81
C ALA A 51 2.77 0.43 -23.61
N ASP A 52 1.74 1.07 -23.01
CA ASP A 52 0.95 2.11 -23.65
C ASP A 52 1.83 3.26 -24.19
N ARG A 53 2.91 3.56 -23.51
CA ARG A 53 3.81 4.66 -23.88
C ARG A 53 5.00 4.27 -24.75
N LYS A 54 5.45 3.03 -24.69
CA LYS A 54 6.76 2.62 -25.27
C LYS A 54 6.70 1.39 -26.18
N LEU A 55 5.56 0.70 -26.22
CA LEU A 55 5.40 -0.52 -27.00
C LEU A 55 4.30 -0.40 -28.06
N THR A 56 4.08 0.78 -28.61
CA THR A 56 3.01 1.10 -29.57
C THR A 56 3.05 0.30 -30.89
N GLY A 57 4.12 -0.43 -31.15
CA GLY A 57 4.22 -1.25 -32.36
C GLY A 57 4.12 -2.75 -32.10
N TYR A 58 3.66 -3.18 -30.92
CA TYR A 58 3.38 -4.58 -30.57
C TYR A 58 1.88 -4.80 -30.53
N ASP A 59 1.45 -6.03 -30.81
CA ASP A 59 0.06 -6.41 -30.70
C ASP A 59 -0.44 -6.40 -29.25
N ALA A 60 -1.75 -6.15 -29.06
CA ALA A 60 -2.33 -6.08 -27.72
C ALA A 60 -2.23 -7.41 -26.95
N ASP A 61 -2.43 -8.54 -27.66
CA ASP A 61 -2.32 -9.87 -27.07
C ASP A 61 -0.86 -10.22 -26.72
N GLU A 62 0.10 -9.81 -27.57
CA GLU A 62 1.53 -9.93 -27.26
C GLU A 62 1.91 -9.13 -26.01
N ILE A 63 1.38 -7.92 -25.86
CA ILE A 63 1.60 -7.09 -24.68
C ILE A 63 1.02 -7.75 -23.43
N ALA A 64 -0.23 -8.23 -23.49
CA ALA A 64 -0.90 -8.88 -22.37
C ALA A 64 -0.15 -10.15 -21.92
N ALA A 65 0.24 -11.00 -22.88
CA ALA A 65 1.05 -12.19 -22.61
C ALA A 65 2.41 -11.83 -22.00
N ALA A 66 3.11 -10.83 -22.54
CA ALA A 66 4.40 -10.38 -22.02
C ALA A 66 4.31 -9.84 -20.59
N ILE A 67 3.23 -9.12 -20.23
CA ILE A 67 2.99 -8.64 -18.86
C ILE A 67 2.83 -9.83 -17.93
N GLN A 68 1.94 -10.79 -18.27
CA GLN A 68 1.67 -11.94 -17.42
C GLN A 68 2.93 -12.79 -17.20
N GLN A 69 3.65 -13.14 -18.30
CA GLN A 69 4.90 -13.88 -18.24
C GLN A 69 5.95 -13.17 -17.37
N THR A 70 6.06 -11.84 -17.50
CA THR A 70 7.00 -11.06 -16.70
C THR A 70 6.65 -11.11 -15.20
N ILE A 71 5.36 -10.98 -14.84
CA ILE A 71 4.89 -11.07 -13.45
C ILE A 71 5.18 -12.45 -12.87
N ASP A 72 4.89 -13.52 -13.63
CA ASP A 72 5.11 -14.89 -13.19
C ASP A 72 6.60 -15.20 -13.02
N GLN A 73 7.42 -14.75 -13.93
CA GLN A 73 8.87 -14.90 -13.84
C GLN A 73 9.44 -14.11 -12.65
N CYS A 74 8.98 -12.88 -12.39
CA CYS A 74 9.39 -12.13 -11.21
C CYS A 74 8.97 -12.82 -9.90
N SER A 75 7.81 -13.48 -9.89
CA SER A 75 7.34 -14.27 -8.75
C SER A 75 8.18 -15.52 -8.53
N GLN A 76 8.49 -16.27 -9.59
CA GLN A 76 9.35 -17.46 -9.53
C GLN A 76 10.77 -17.12 -9.05
N LEU A 77 11.30 -15.97 -9.45
CA LEU A 77 12.61 -15.48 -9.02
C LEU A 77 12.59 -14.84 -7.61
N GLY A 78 11.44 -14.81 -6.93
CA GLY A 78 11.31 -14.26 -5.59
C GLY A 78 11.29 -12.72 -5.51
N TYR A 79 11.27 -12.01 -6.63
CA TYR A 79 11.17 -10.54 -6.65
C TYR A 79 9.76 -10.03 -6.30
N LEU A 80 8.74 -10.89 -6.41
CA LEU A 80 7.35 -10.62 -6.04
C LEU A 80 6.86 -11.68 -5.05
N ASN A 81 6.39 -11.22 -3.90
CA ASN A 81 5.74 -12.06 -2.90
C ASN A 81 4.61 -11.26 -2.26
N ASP A 82 3.38 -11.47 -2.72
CA ASP A 82 2.20 -10.73 -2.26
C ASP A 82 1.93 -10.95 -0.76
N ARG A 83 2.21 -12.15 -0.22
CA ARG A 83 2.05 -12.43 1.21
C ARG A 83 3.04 -11.61 2.05
N GLN A 84 4.32 -11.63 1.71
CA GLN A 84 5.34 -10.85 2.42
C GLN A 84 5.12 -9.33 2.26
N PHE A 85 4.70 -8.90 1.07
CA PHE A 85 4.32 -7.52 0.81
C PHE A 85 3.16 -7.07 1.71
N ALA A 86 2.10 -7.89 1.83
CA ALA A 86 0.94 -7.62 2.66
C ALA A 86 1.33 -7.49 4.14
N VAL A 87 2.14 -8.41 4.67
CA VAL A 87 2.64 -8.41 6.06
C VAL A 87 3.44 -7.14 6.34
N THR A 88 4.40 -6.81 5.47
CA THR A 88 5.23 -5.61 5.60
C THR A 88 4.38 -4.33 5.60
N LEU A 89 3.39 -4.26 4.71
CA LEU A 89 2.48 -3.12 4.60
C LEU A 89 1.58 -3.01 5.85
N ALA A 90 1.04 -4.12 6.34
CA ALA A 90 0.20 -4.18 7.53
C ALA A 90 0.97 -3.71 8.78
N HIS A 91 2.17 -4.22 9.02
CA HIS A 91 3.04 -3.77 10.11
C HIS A 91 3.37 -2.27 10.01
N GLY A 92 3.70 -1.78 8.83
CA GLY A 92 3.96 -0.36 8.61
C GLY A 92 2.77 0.52 8.98
N HIS A 93 1.57 0.11 8.60
CA HIS A 93 0.33 0.82 8.92
C HIS A 93 -0.04 0.73 10.41
N ARG A 94 0.18 -0.44 11.07
CA ARG A 94 -0.03 -0.57 12.52
C ARG A 94 0.88 0.37 13.31
N ARG A 95 2.15 0.44 12.96
CA ARG A 95 3.08 1.41 13.58
C ARG A 95 2.63 2.85 13.42
N GLN A 96 1.94 3.17 12.32
CA GLN A 96 1.34 4.48 12.09
C GLN A 96 0.02 4.71 12.85
N GLY A 97 -0.46 3.75 13.63
CA GLY A 97 -1.74 3.85 14.34
C GLY A 97 -2.96 3.82 13.41
N ARG A 98 -2.95 2.98 12.38
CA ARG A 98 -4.12 2.75 11.53
C ARG A 98 -4.93 1.58 12.05
N SER A 99 -6.26 1.70 11.99
CA SER A 99 -7.19 0.63 12.38
C SER A 99 -7.10 -0.56 11.43
N GLN A 100 -7.56 -1.73 11.90
CA GLN A 100 -7.65 -2.94 11.09
C GLN A 100 -8.49 -2.74 9.82
N VAL A 101 -9.59 -1.99 9.94
CA VAL A 101 -10.47 -1.65 8.81
C VAL A 101 -9.71 -0.87 7.72
N MET A 102 -8.96 0.16 8.11
CA MET A 102 -8.17 0.97 7.18
C MET A 102 -7.04 0.17 6.53
N ILE A 103 -6.39 -0.72 7.29
CA ILE A 103 -5.33 -1.60 6.74
C ILE A 103 -5.93 -2.57 5.73
N ARG A 104 -7.05 -3.24 6.07
CA ARG A 104 -7.77 -4.14 5.16
C ARG A 104 -8.16 -3.44 3.86
N GLN A 105 -8.72 -2.24 3.95
CA GLN A 105 -9.08 -1.44 2.78
C GLN A 105 -7.86 -1.13 1.91
N ARG A 106 -6.73 -0.81 2.54
CA ARG A 106 -5.47 -0.52 1.82
C ARG A 106 -4.91 -1.75 1.11
N LEU A 107 -4.95 -2.91 1.77
CA LEU A 107 -4.51 -4.17 1.17
C LEU A 107 -5.40 -4.59 0.00
N ARG A 108 -6.72 -4.40 0.09
CA ARG A 108 -7.66 -4.63 -1.03
C ARG A 108 -7.36 -3.75 -2.25
N GLN A 109 -6.86 -2.52 -2.07
CA GLN A 109 -6.44 -1.66 -3.19
C GLN A 109 -5.24 -2.22 -3.97
N HIS A 110 -4.50 -3.17 -3.39
CA HIS A 110 -3.42 -3.92 -4.06
C HIS A 110 -3.90 -5.21 -4.69
N ALA A 111 -5.23 -5.44 -4.76
CA ALA A 111 -5.88 -6.63 -5.28
C ALA A 111 -5.35 -7.95 -4.65
N LEU A 112 -5.05 -7.89 -3.36
CA LEU A 112 -4.65 -9.06 -2.57
C LEU A 112 -5.89 -9.87 -2.19
N SER A 113 -5.78 -11.19 -2.15
CA SER A 113 -6.85 -12.08 -1.75
C SER A 113 -7.16 -11.95 -0.25
N ASP A 114 -8.40 -12.29 0.14
CA ASP A 114 -8.83 -12.12 1.53
C ASP A 114 -8.04 -13.02 2.51
N ASP A 115 -7.58 -14.20 2.09
CA ASP A 115 -6.70 -15.08 2.88
C ASP A 115 -5.34 -14.42 3.19
N ILE A 116 -4.71 -13.78 2.19
CA ILE A 116 -3.48 -13.00 2.37
C ILE A 116 -3.71 -11.82 3.32
N ILE A 117 -4.85 -11.14 3.17
CA ILE A 117 -5.19 -9.99 4.01
C ILE A 117 -5.42 -10.42 5.46
N ILE A 118 -6.16 -11.52 5.69
CA ILE A 118 -6.40 -12.07 7.03
C ILE A 118 -5.08 -12.45 7.69
N HIS A 119 -4.22 -13.19 6.96
CA HIS A 119 -2.91 -13.58 7.45
C HIS A 119 -2.05 -12.35 7.82
N ALA A 120 -1.97 -11.36 6.94
CA ALA A 120 -1.18 -10.16 7.17
C ALA A 120 -1.65 -9.32 8.38
N LEU A 121 -2.96 -9.30 8.63
CA LEU A 121 -3.53 -8.63 9.80
C LEU A 121 -3.23 -9.42 11.09
N ALA A 122 -3.33 -10.75 11.06
CA ALA A 122 -2.98 -11.60 12.19
C ALA A 122 -1.50 -11.42 12.56
N GLU A 123 -0.59 -11.53 11.61
CA GLU A 123 0.85 -11.31 11.79
C GLU A 123 1.16 -9.90 12.36
N ALA A 124 0.47 -8.87 11.86
CA ALA A 124 0.68 -7.51 12.34
C ALA A 124 0.25 -7.30 13.80
N ASP A 125 -0.64 -8.16 14.32
CA ASP A 125 -1.15 -8.13 15.69
C ASP A 125 -0.56 -9.25 16.58
N GLU A 126 0.24 -10.19 16.03
CA GLU A 126 0.73 -11.39 16.72
C GLU A 126 1.56 -11.07 17.98
N ASN A 127 2.31 -9.98 17.96
CA ASN A 127 3.11 -9.53 19.11
C ASN A 127 2.35 -8.62 20.09
N SER A 128 1.02 -8.53 19.96
CA SER A 128 0.21 -7.60 20.77
C SER A 128 -1.22 -8.09 20.93
N ALA A 129 -1.53 -8.64 22.10
CA ALA A 129 -2.90 -8.99 22.48
C ALA A 129 -3.90 -7.80 22.30
N ASN A 130 -3.39 -6.59 22.18
CA ASN A 130 -4.14 -5.33 22.04
C ASN A 130 -3.72 -4.49 20.83
N GLY A 131 -3.31 -5.10 19.72
CA GLY A 131 -2.82 -4.38 18.52
C GLY A 131 -3.75 -3.26 18.05
N GLU A 132 -5.05 -3.48 18.06
CA GLU A 132 -6.07 -2.47 17.69
C GLU A 132 -6.13 -1.34 18.73
N LEU A 133 -6.07 -1.65 20.04
CA LEU A 133 -6.05 -0.65 21.10
C LEU A 133 -4.78 0.21 21.03
N GLN A 134 -3.62 -0.41 20.83
CA GLN A 134 -2.36 0.33 20.65
C GLN A 134 -2.41 1.26 19.44
N ALA A 135 -2.96 0.79 18.32
CA ALA A 135 -3.15 1.61 17.13
C ALA A 135 -4.09 2.80 17.40
N ALA A 136 -5.18 2.57 18.14
CA ALA A 136 -6.14 3.61 18.53
C ALA A 136 -5.49 4.67 19.44
N ILE A 137 -4.67 4.26 20.41
CA ILE A 137 -3.92 5.16 21.28
C ILE A 137 -2.94 6.01 20.44
N ARG A 138 -2.14 5.39 19.56
CA ARG A 138 -1.22 6.13 18.67
C ARG A 138 -1.96 7.12 17.77
N PHE A 139 -3.13 6.73 17.28
CA PHE A 139 -3.97 7.62 16.47
C PHE A 139 -4.45 8.82 17.29
N ALA A 140 -4.99 8.59 18.52
CA ALA A 140 -5.46 9.62 19.43
C ALA A 140 -4.33 10.57 19.85
N GLN A 141 -3.15 10.05 20.18
CA GLN A 141 -1.95 10.85 20.49
C GLN A 141 -1.58 11.78 19.34
N ARG A 142 -1.46 11.26 18.13
CA ARG A 142 -1.07 12.03 16.95
C ARG A 142 -2.09 13.09 16.58
N ARG A 143 -3.38 12.83 16.81
CA ARG A 143 -4.49 13.74 16.54
C ARG A 143 -4.84 14.61 17.71
N ARG A 144 -4.21 14.39 18.87
CA ARG A 144 -4.48 15.10 20.12
C ARG A 144 -5.96 15.01 20.54
N LEU A 145 -6.50 13.78 20.53
CA LEU A 145 -7.88 13.47 20.90
C LEU A 145 -7.97 13.04 22.36
N GLY A 146 -9.11 13.29 23.01
CA GLY A 146 -9.39 12.88 24.35
C GLY A 146 -8.30 13.29 25.35
N PRO A 147 -7.70 12.35 26.11
CA PRO A 147 -6.69 12.63 27.13
C PRO A 147 -5.41 13.29 26.57
N PHE A 148 -5.18 13.19 25.27
CA PHE A 148 -4.03 13.81 24.59
C PHE A 148 -4.32 15.22 24.06
N ALA A 149 -5.55 15.73 24.26
CA ALA A 149 -5.91 17.08 23.85
C ALA A 149 -5.16 18.13 24.69
N ARG A 150 -4.79 19.24 24.05
CA ARG A 150 -4.25 20.38 24.80
C ARG A 150 -5.34 20.93 25.70
N ARG A 151 -5.07 21.09 27.01
CA ARG A 151 -5.96 21.75 27.92
C ARG A 151 -6.05 23.23 27.52
N HIS A 152 -7.22 23.67 27.10
CA HIS A 152 -7.52 25.10 26.91
C HIS A 152 -8.17 25.62 28.17
N SER A 153 -7.90 26.89 28.50
CA SER A 153 -8.38 27.56 29.71
C SER A 153 -9.88 27.41 29.94
N ALA A 154 -10.22 27.33 31.23
CA ALA A 154 -11.51 26.99 31.76
C ALA A 154 -12.53 28.16 31.63
N HIS A 155 -13.17 28.28 30.49
CA HIS A 155 -14.40 29.10 30.39
C HIS A 155 -15.45 28.29 29.62
N ASN A 156 -16.49 27.81 30.32
CA ASN A 156 -17.61 27.02 29.79
C ASN A 156 -17.38 25.49 29.65
N GLN A 157 -17.08 24.82 30.76
CA GLN A 157 -16.45 23.47 30.75
C GLN A 157 -17.35 22.30 30.35
N LEU A 158 -18.64 22.25 30.66
CA LEU A 158 -19.48 21.06 30.50
C LEU A 158 -19.94 20.83 29.05
N ASN A 159 -20.49 21.86 28.40
CA ASN A 159 -20.95 21.75 27.02
C ASN A 159 -19.79 21.57 26.03
N ASP A 160 -18.65 22.26 26.27
CA ASP A 160 -17.46 22.15 25.43
C ASP A 160 -16.80 20.77 25.55
N HIS A 161 -16.86 20.16 26.75
CA HIS A 161 -16.37 18.78 26.96
C HIS A 161 -17.21 17.75 26.19
N TYR A 162 -18.55 17.85 26.25
CA TYR A 162 -19.46 16.94 25.55
C TYR A 162 -19.30 17.05 24.02
N GLU A 163 -19.30 18.24 23.48
CA GLU A 163 -19.12 18.49 22.04
C GLU A 163 -17.73 18.05 21.56
N ARG A 164 -16.69 18.22 22.37
CA ARG A 164 -15.35 17.73 22.08
C ARG A 164 -15.33 16.20 22.02
N LYS A 165 -15.87 15.53 23.04
CA LYS A 165 -15.95 14.06 23.09
C LYS A 165 -16.69 13.50 21.88
N LYS A 166 -17.80 14.13 21.47
CA LYS A 166 -18.55 13.75 20.26
C LYS A 166 -17.73 13.90 18.99
N ARG A 167 -16.98 14.99 18.84
CA ARG A 167 -16.05 15.22 17.70
C ARG A 167 -14.93 14.20 17.67
N ASP A 168 -14.34 13.88 18.82
CA ASP A 168 -13.24 12.93 18.96
C ASP A 168 -13.71 11.51 18.65
N LEU A 169 -14.88 11.09 19.16
CA LEU A 169 -15.52 9.83 18.80
C LEU A 169 -15.78 9.75 17.29
N GLY A 170 -16.28 10.82 16.70
CA GLY A 170 -16.48 10.90 15.24
C GLY A 170 -15.17 10.79 14.46
N ALA A 171 -14.07 11.34 14.97
CA ALA A 171 -12.74 11.21 14.36
C ALA A 171 -12.21 9.77 14.41
N MET A 172 -12.38 9.08 15.56
CA MET A 172 -12.03 7.67 15.73
C MET A 172 -12.85 6.76 14.83
N ALA A 173 -14.17 6.99 14.74
CA ALA A 173 -15.07 6.22 13.87
C ALA A 173 -14.68 6.36 12.38
N ARG A 174 -14.41 7.58 11.90
CA ARG A 174 -13.93 7.81 10.53
C ARG A 174 -12.57 7.16 10.26
N ALA A 175 -11.75 6.98 11.28
CA ALA A 175 -10.49 6.24 11.19
C ALA A 175 -10.69 4.71 11.25
N GLY A 176 -11.93 4.23 11.39
CA GLY A 176 -12.30 2.81 11.36
C GLY A 176 -12.13 2.09 12.69
N PHE A 177 -12.00 2.79 13.82
CA PHE A 177 -12.00 2.19 15.14
C PHE A 177 -13.43 1.93 15.62
N SER A 178 -13.65 0.78 16.29
CA SER A 178 -14.95 0.48 16.89
C SER A 178 -15.27 1.45 18.02
N MET A 179 -16.58 1.59 18.31
CA MET A 179 -17.04 2.43 19.42
C MET A 179 -16.46 1.98 20.77
N VAL A 180 -16.33 0.67 20.97
CA VAL A 180 -15.75 0.08 22.19
C VAL A 180 -14.30 0.52 22.36
N ILE A 181 -13.48 0.36 21.34
CA ILE A 181 -12.07 0.78 21.36
C ILE A 181 -11.96 2.29 21.50
N SER A 182 -12.79 3.06 20.79
CA SER A 182 -12.77 4.51 20.84
C SER A 182 -13.08 5.05 22.25
N ARG A 183 -14.11 4.50 22.90
CA ARG A 183 -14.44 4.86 24.29
C ARG A 183 -13.33 4.44 25.26
N ARG A 184 -12.80 3.22 25.09
CA ARG A 184 -11.69 2.72 25.92
C ARG A 184 -10.45 3.62 25.87
N VAL A 185 -10.25 4.41 24.82
CA VAL A 185 -9.17 5.40 24.70
C VAL A 185 -9.58 6.78 25.18
N LEU A 186 -10.80 7.22 24.84
CA LEU A 186 -11.23 8.61 25.03
C LEU A 186 -11.86 8.89 26.40
N ASP A 187 -12.28 7.85 27.15
CA ASP A 187 -12.94 8.01 28.46
C ASP A 187 -11.92 8.16 29.62
N HIS A 188 -10.63 8.23 29.33
CA HIS A 188 -9.58 8.51 30.29
C HIS A 188 -9.28 10.01 30.36
N ASP A 189 -9.07 10.51 31.58
CA ASP A 189 -8.76 11.91 31.83
C ASP A 189 -7.26 12.24 31.70
N ASN A 190 -6.40 11.21 31.79
CA ASN A 190 -4.94 11.37 31.78
C ASN A 190 -4.27 10.37 30.85
N PRO A 191 -3.26 10.81 30.06
CA PRO A 191 -2.43 9.91 29.24
C PRO A 191 -1.75 8.78 30.01
N ASP A 192 -1.38 9.00 31.28
CA ASP A 192 -0.66 8.03 32.09
C ASP A 192 -1.52 6.80 32.41
N THR A 193 -2.83 7.01 32.65
CA THR A 193 -3.77 5.90 32.90
C THR A 193 -3.97 4.98 31.68
N ILE A 194 -3.68 5.47 30.49
CA ILE A 194 -3.77 4.67 29.24
C ILE A 194 -2.58 3.71 29.12
N ASN A 195 -1.39 4.12 29.58
CA ASN A 195 -0.22 3.23 29.56
C ASN A 195 -0.43 2.04 30.50
N ASP A 196 -1.13 2.22 31.61
CA ASP A 196 -1.50 1.10 32.50
C ASP A 196 -2.46 0.10 31.83
N LEU A 197 -3.31 0.54 30.90
CA LEU A 197 -4.16 -0.35 30.12
C LEU A 197 -3.37 -1.28 29.17
N LEU A 198 -2.22 -0.82 28.69
CA LEU A 198 -1.37 -1.63 27.82
C LEU A 198 -0.56 -2.66 28.61
N CYS A 199 -0.28 -2.39 29.89
CA CYS A 199 0.45 -3.31 30.76
C CYS A 199 -0.46 -4.38 31.39
N ARG A 200 -1.77 -4.15 31.50
CA ARG A 200 -2.74 -5.07 32.15
C ARG A 200 -3.48 -5.98 31.17
N ALA A 201 -3.20 -5.92 29.90
CA ALA A 201 -3.89 -6.62 28.83
C ALA A 201 -2.96 -7.52 28.04
#